data_334bab2c134b86e9ac4a251b77a2c0d0
#
_entry.id   334bab2c134b86e9ac4a251b77a2c0d0
#
_cell.length_a   1.000
_cell.length_b   1.000
_cell.length_c   1.000
_cell.angle_alpha   90.00
_cell.angle_beta   90.00
_cell.angle_gamma   90.00
#
_symmetry.space_group_name_H-M   'P 1'
#
loop_
_entity.id
_entity.type
_entity.pdbx_description
1 polymer ?
#
loop_
_entity_poly.entity_id
_entity_poly.type
_entity_poly.pdbx_seq_one_letter_code
_entity_poly.pdbx_strand_id
1 'polypeptide(L)'
;MSWTQKTLGEIVNLKRGFDLPSSNRVDGPYPVFSSSGQTGTHSEAAVKGPCVITGRYGTIGQVFYSDAACWPLNTSLYSTEFKGNDPKFVYYLLKTLPWRDYLTASAVPGINRNHVHLCPVCVPDYETQTAISGVLGLLDNKIELNTKLNGYLEELLLAKYDKLFPVNADFTGILSDVGTIIGGATPSKKRSEYYCSNGIGWITPRDLSNTSDKFIAHGTDDITDEGYASCSAKLLPKGSVLFSSRAPIGYIAIAADAVTTNQGFKSIVPKKEIGTAFVYCFLVRNKHRIADMGAGTTFPEVSGKMMKSIELAIPEQALCSEFDFFAGPILKQQEALERENRELAALRDALLPKLMSGEIDVSQVDLTQINSHFVAQLVFRA
;
A
#
# COMPACT_ATOMS: atom_id res chain seq x y z
N MET A 1 -10.01 23.72 -26.10
CA MET A 1 -10.19 22.26 -25.88
C MET A 1 -11.53 21.82 -26.43
N SER A 2 -11.56 20.87 -27.36
CA SER A 2 -12.82 20.28 -27.85
C SER A 2 -13.01 18.89 -27.21
N TRP A 3 -14.07 18.74 -26.44
CA TRP A 3 -14.46 17.46 -25.86
C TRP A 3 -15.52 16.81 -26.75
N THR A 4 -15.34 15.53 -27.06
CA THR A 4 -16.24 14.79 -27.97
C THR A 4 -16.82 13.59 -27.22
N GLN A 5 -18.14 13.42 -27.30
CA GLN A 5 -18.83 12.27 -26.75
C GLN A 5 -18.65 11.07 -27.69
N LYS A 6 -18.20 9.95 -27.15
CA LYS A 6 -17.95 8.68 -27.84
C LYS A 6 -18.36 7.50 -26.96
N THR A 7 -18.34 6.31 -27.52
CA THR A 7 -18.39 5.08 -26.72
C THR A 7 -16.97 4.62 -26.35
N LEU A 8 -16.81 3.90 -25.24
CA LEU A 8 -15.51 3.38 -24.85
C LEU A 8 -14.88 2.49 -25.97
N GLY A 9 -15.73 1.74 -26.69
CA GLY A 9 -15.30 0.91 -27.81
C GLY A 9 -14.71 1.69 -28.99
N GLU A 10 -15.00 2.99 -29.12
CA GLU A 10 -14.37 3.89 -30.09
C GLU A 10 -13.03 4.45 -29.61
N ILE A 11 -12.71 4.29 -28.32
CA ILE A 11 -11.47 4.79 -27.69
C ILE A 11 -10.45 3.67 -27.52
N VAL A 12 -10.89 2.50 -27.07
CA VAL A 12 -10.02 1.36 -26.79
C VAL A 12 -10.73 0.05 -27.10
N ASN A 13 -10.00 -0.92 -27.62
CA ASN A 13 -10.51 -2.28 -27.75
C ASN A 13 -9.99 -3.14 -26.61
N LEU A 14 -10.90 -3.63 -25.77
CA LEU A 14 -10.60 -4.53 -24.64
C LEU A 14 -10.86 -5.98 -25.05
N LYS A 15 -9.95 -6.88 -24.63
CA LYS A 15 -10.05 -8.33 -24.87
C LYS A 15 -9.78 -9.10 -23.58
N ARG A 16 -10.34 -10.30 -23.44
CA ARG A 16 -10.02 -11.24 -22.37
C ARG A 16 -8.55 -11.64 -22.43
N GLY A 17 -7.87 -11.68 -21.30
CA GLY A 17 -6.52 -12.17 -21.15
C GLY A 17 -6.40 -13.69 -21.34
N PHE A 18 -5.21 -14.22 -21.09
CA PHE A 18 -4.79 -15.57 -21.44
C PHE A 18 -4.77 -16.48 -20.20
N ASP A 19 -4.96 -17.76 -20.45
CA ASP A 19 -4.84 -18.76 -19.40
C ASP A 19 -3.34 -19.04 -19.13
N LEU A 20 -2.94 -18.95 -17.86
CA LEU A 20 -1.62 -19.34 -17.38
C LEU A 20 -1.74 -19.84 -15.94
N PRO A 21 -1.93 -21.16 -15.74
CA PRO A 21 -1.94 -21.78 -14.42
C PRO A 21 -0.62 -21.50 -13.67
N SER A 22 -0.71 -21.39 -12.34
CA SER A 22 0.49 -21.12 -11.52
C SER A 22 1.58 -22.19 -11.67
N SER A 23 1.19 -23.44 -11.90
CA SER A 23 2.13 -24.56 -12.15
C SER A 23 2.94 -24.40 -13.44
N ASN A 24 2.47 -23.60 -14.40
CA ASN A 24 3.11 -23.39 -15.69
C ASN A 24 3.91 -22.08 -15.74
N ARG A 25 3.95 -21.35 -14.63
CA ARG A 25 4.73 -20.11 -14.57
C ARG A 25 6.20 -20.43 -14.34
N VAL A 26 7.04 -19.85 -15.17
CA VAL A 26 8.50 -19.91 -15.07
C VAL A 26 8.98 -18.50 -14.80
N ASP A 27 9.74 -18.29 -13.75
CA ASP A 27 10.26 -16.97 -13.41
C ASP A 27 11.01 -16.32 -14.57
N GLY A 28 10.77 -15.04 -14.80
CA GLY A 28 11.35 -14.30 -15.89
C GLY A 28 11.04 -12.80 -15.84
N PRO A 29 11.38 -12.05 -16.90
CA PRO A 29 11.31 -10.59 -16.87
C PRO A 29 9.90 -10.00 -17.05
N TYR A 30 8.93 -10.81 -17.49
CA TYR A 30 7.62 -10.28 -17.88
C TYR A 30 6.61 -10.36 -16.73
N PRO A 31 5.99 -9.23 -16.32
CA PRO A 31 4.99 -9.22 -15.26
C PRO A 31 3.72 -9.94 -15.69
N VAL A 32 3.14 -10.72 -14.77
CA VAL A 32 1.85 -11.40 -14.91
C VAL A 32 0.79 -10.63 -14.15
N PHE A 33 -0.26 -10.19 -14.83
CA PHE A 33 -1.36 -9.41 -14.24
C PHE A 33 -2.64 -10.22 -14.12
N SER A 34 -3.22 -10.24 -12.94
CA SER A 34 -4.58 -10.72 -12.66
C SER A 34 -5.56 -9.55 -12.50
N SER A 35 -6.80 -9.84 -12.10
CA SER A 35 -7.78 -8.82 -11.72
C SER A 35 -7.38 -7.97 -10.51
N SER A 36 -6.47 -8.46 -9.67
CA SER A 36 -5.97 -7.77 -8.46
C SER A 36 -4.60 -7.12 -8.63
N GLY A 37 -4.07 -7.09 -9.86
CA GLY A 37 -2.77 -6.50 -10.16
C GLY A 37 -1.72 -7.52 -10.54
N GLN A 38 -0.46 -7.16 -10.40
CA GLN A 38 0.67 -8.04 -10.68
C GLN A 38 0.72 -9.17 -9.65
N THR A 39 0.74 -10.41 -10.14
CA THR A 39 0.71 -11.64 -9.32
C THR A 39 1.93 -12.53 -9.52
N GLY A 40 3.01 -11.99 -10.03
CA GLY A 40 4.26 -12.67 -10.29
C GLY A 40 4.86 -12.29 -11.65
N THR A 41 5.77 -13.14 -12.13
CA THR A 41 6.46 -12.96 -13.40
C THR A 41 6.37 -14.22 -14.27
N HIS A 42 6.76 -14.11 -15.54
CA HIS A 42 6.89 -15.24 -16.47
C HIS A 42 8.05 -15.02 -17.43
N SER A 43 8.58 -16.11 -17.97
CA SER A 43 9.67 -16.10 -18.95
C SER A 43 9.24 -15.59 -20.33
N GLU A 44 7.94 -15.61 -20.63
CA GLU A 44 7.37 -15.16 -21.89
C GLU A 44 6.28 -14.09 -21.66
N ALA A 45 6.11 -13.22 -22.66
CA ALA A 45 5.01 -12.24 -22.67
C ALA A 45 3.91 -12.68 -23.66
N ALA A 46 2.66 -12.50 -23.26
CA ALA A 46 1.52 -12.74 -24.15
C ALA A 46 1.17 -11.51 -25.02
N VAL A 47 1.53 -10.31 -24.55
CA VAL A 47 1.22 -9.03 -25.22
C VAL A 47 2.40 -8.08 -25.14
N LYS A 48 2.53 -7.21 -26.15
CA LYS A 48 3.49 -6.09 -26.12
C LYS A 48 2.89 -4.91 -25.36
N GLY A 49 3.76 -4.09 -24.75
CA GLY A 49 3.37 -2.80 -24.20
C GLY A 49 3.25 -1.71 -25.28
N PRO A 50 2.63 -0.56 -24.97
CA PRO A 50 1.90 -0.30 -23.73
C PRO A 50 0.58 -1.08 -23.62
N CYS A 51 0.19 -1.46 -22.41
CA CYS A 51 -1.01 -2.25 -22.16
C CYS A 51 -1.74 -1.75 -20.92
N VAL A 52 -3.06 -1.53 -21.04
CA VAL A 52 -3.95 -1.24 -19.92
C VAL A 52 -4.70 -2.51 -19.57
N ILE A 53 -4.72 -2.86 -18.28
CA ILE A 53 -5.31 -4.08 -17.75
C ILE A 53 -6.36 -3.73 -16.70
N THR A 54 -7.52 -4.39 -16.70
CA THR A 54 -8.55 -4.22 -15.66
C THR A 54 -9.19 -5.56 -15.28
N GLY A 55 -9.74 -5.64 -14.08
CA GLY A 55 -10.38 -6.85 -13.60
C GLY A 55 -11.65 -7.20 -14.38
N ARG A 56 -11.76 -8.46 -14.82
CA ARG A 56 -12.97 -9.04 -15.43
C ARG A 56 -13.78 -9.84 -14.42
N TYR A 57 -13.14 -10.56 -13.52
CA TYR A 57 -13.71 -11.33 -12.41
C TYR A 57 -12.91 -11.07 -11.14
N GLY A 58 -13.51 -11.24 -9.98
CA GLY A 58 -12.88 -11.01 -8.68
C GLY A 58 -12.78 -9.53 -8.36
N THR A 59 -11.60 -8.94 -8.42
CA THR A 59 -11.39 -7.51 -8.15
C THR A 59 -11.74 -6.68 -9.39
N ILE A 60 -12.92 -6.05 -9.38
CA ILE A 60 -13.43 -5.24 -10.49
C ILE A 60 -13.22 -3.76 -10.20
N GLY A 61 -12.92 -2.98 -11.25
CA GLY A 61 -12.73 -1.52 -11.17
C GLY A 61 -11.31 -1.08 -10.87
N GLN A 62 -10.41 -2.00 -10.53
CA GLN A 62 -8.98 -1.70 -10.51
C GLN A 62 -8.42 -1.70 -11.94
N VAL A 63 -7.57 -0.72 -12.23
CA VAL A 63 -6.95 -0.56 -13.54
C VAL A 63 -5.44 -0.47 -13.37
N PHE A 64 -4.71 -1.22 -14.18
CA PHE A 64 -3.25 -1.31 -14.17
C PHE A 64 -2.70 -0.92 -15.53
N TYR A 65 -1.46 -0.46 -15.54
CA TYR A 65 -0.75 -0.04 -16.74
C TYR A 65 0.62 -0.73 -16.80
N SER A 66 1.00 -1.16 -18.00
CA SER A 66 2.34 -1.69 -18.26
C SER A 66 2.90 -1.05 -19.52
N ASP A 67 4.02 -0.36 -19.41
CA ASP A 67 4.78 0.14 -20.58
C ASP A 67 5.47 -1.00 -21.32
N ALA A 68 5.86 -2.04 -20.58
CA ALA A 68 6.57 -3.21 -21.12
C ALA A 68 5.61 -4.33 -21.52
N ALA A 69 6.16 -5.28 -22.28
CA ALA A 69 5.49 -6.54 -22.58
C ALA A 69 5.09 -7.27 -21.29
N CYS A 70 3.90 -7.91 -21.25
CA CYS A 70 3.35 -8.53 -20.07
C CYS A 70 2.44 -9.72 -20.39
N TRP A 71 1.96 -10.40 -19.34
CA TRP A 71 0.98 -11.48 -19.48
C TRP A 71 -0.29 -11.15 -18.68
N PRO A 72 -1.35 -10.61 -19.33
CA PRO A 72 -2.67 -10.45 -18.71
C PRO A 72 -3.36 -11.81 -18.57
N LEU A 73 -3.79 -12.19 -17.36
CA LEU A 73 -4.49 -13.43 -17.11
C LEU A 73 -5.96 -13.39 -17.57
N ASN A 74 -6.57 -14.56 -17.73
CA ASN A 74 -7.96 -14.74 -18.13
C ASN A 74 -9.00 -14.09 -17.18
N THR A 75 -8.60 -13.77 -15.95
CA THR A 75 -9.42 -13.04 -14.97
C THR A 75 -9.46 -11.54 -15.23
N SER A 76 -8.72 -11.04 -16.21
CA SER A 76 -8.65 -9.64 -16.59
C SER A 76 -9.10 -9.40 -18.04
N LEU A 77 -9.39 -8.12 -18.34
CA LEU A 77 -9.45 -7.55 -19.68
C LEU A 77 -8.18 -6.75 -19.92
N TYR A 78 -7.69 -6.72 -21.17
CA TYR A 78 -6.54 -5.92 -21.54
C TYR A 78 -6.78 -5.17 -22.86
N SER A 79 -6.10 -4.04 -23.06
CA SER A 79 -6.18 -3.23 -24.27
C SER A 79 -5.39 -3.89 -25.41
N THR A 80 -6.05 -4.04 -26.56
CA THR A 80 -5.39 -4.53 -27.80
C THR A 80 -5.12 -3.42 -28.79
N GLU A 81 -5.85 -2.28 -28.68
CA GLU A 81 -5.75 -1.15 -29.59
C GLU A 81 -6.28 0.09 -28.89
N PHE A 82 -5.59 1.21 -29.02
CA PHE A 82 -5.96 2.52 -28.43
C PHE A 82 -6.66 3.46 -29.41
N LYS A 83 -6.84 3.08 -30.68
CA LYS A 83 -7.58 3.79 -31.71
C LYS A 83 -7.19 5.28 -31.86
N GLY A 84 -5.88 5.56 -31.76
CA GLY A 84 -5.33 6.90 -31.88
C GLY A 84 -5.39 7.73 -30.60
N ASN A 85 -5.80 7.15 -29.47
CA ASN A 85 -5.79 7.81 -28.16
C ASN A 85 -4.48 7.53 -27.39
N ASP A 86 -4.11 8.42 -26.49
CA ASP A 86 -2.96 8.25 -25.61
C ASP A 86 -3.16 7.08 -24.63
N PRO A 87 -2.25 6.11 -24.57
CA PRO A 87 -2.43 4.93 -23.72
C PRO A 87 -2.53 5.23 -22.23
N LYS A 88 -1.76 6.22 -21.72
CA LYS A 88 -1.85 6.63 -20.31
C LYS A 88 -3.13 7.39 -20.02
N PHE A 89 -3.61 8.21 -20.95
CA PHE A 89 -4.93 8.83 -20.83
C PHE A 89 -6.04 7.77 -20.74
N VAL A 90 -6.00 6.74 -21.60
CA VAL A 90 -6.96 5.62 -21.53
C VAL A 90 -6.88 4.89 -20.20
N TYR A 91 -5.69 4.69 -19.63
CA TYR A 91 -5.53 4.15 -18.29
C TYR A 91 -6.28 4.98 -17.24
N TYR A 92 -6.12 6.31 -17.25
CA TYR A 92 -6.81 7.19 -16.30
C TYR A 92 -8.31 7.25 -16.59
N LEU A 93 -8.74 7.28 -17.87
CA LEU A 93 -10.15 7.21 -18.23
C LEU A 93 -10.82 5.96 -17.67
N LEU A 94 -10.19 4.79 -17.80
CA LEU A 94 -10.74 3.54 -17.27
C LEU A 94 -10.87 3.56 -15.74
N LYS A 95 -10.05 4.32 -15.00
CA LYS A 95 -10.18 4.49 -13.54
C LYS A 95 -11.43 5.27 -13.13
N THR A 96 -11.99 6.11 -14.03
CA THR A 96 -13.18 6.90 -13.73
C THR A 96 -14.50 6.22 -14.11
N LEU A 97 -14.44 5.06 -14.76
CA LEU A 97 -15.65 4.39 -15.24
C LEU A 97 -16.48 3.82 -14.08
N PRO A 98 -17.81 3.83 -14.19
CA PRO A 98 -18.74 3.25 -13.22
C PRO A 98 -18.80 1.71 -13.40
N TRP A 99 -17.71 1.02 -13.15
CA TRP A 99 -17.58 -0.43 -13.38
C TRP A 99 -18.69 -1.28 -12.76
N ARG A 100 -19.28 -0.83 -11.65
CA ARG A 100 -20.34 -1.55 -10.95
C ARG A 100 -21.62 -1.66 -11.77
N ASP A 101 -21.88 -0.70 -12.65
CA ASP A 101 -23.09 -0.65 -13.51
C ASP A 101 -23.01 -1.67 -14.65
N TYR A 102 -21.81 -2.21 -14.90
CA TYR A 102 -21.54 -3.19 -15.95
C TYR A 102 -21.37 -4.62 -15.44
N LEU A 103 -21.68 -4.87 -14.16
CA LEU A 103 -21.62 -6.20 -13.57
C LEU A 103 -22.72 -7.10 -14.16
N THR A 104 -22.37 -8.33 -14.52
CA THR A 104 -23.35 -9.34 -14.91
C THR A 104 -24.08 -9.88 -13.68
N ALA A 105 -25.39 -10.09 -13.82
CA ALA A 105 -26.24 -10.72 -12.81
C ALA A 105 -26.00 -12.25 -12.79
N SER A 106 -24.84 -12.71 -12.31
CA SER A 106 -24.49 -14.13 -12.22
C SER A 106 -23.98 -14.44 -10.82
N ALA A 107 -23.94 -15.73 -10.43
CA ALA A 107 -23.41 -16.17 -9.15
C ALA A 107 -21.95 -15.73 -8.90
N VAL A 108 -21.18 -15.58 -9.97
CA VAL A 108 -19.87 -14.93 -9.97
C VAL A 108 -19.98 -13.66 -10.81
N PRO A 109 -20.14 -12.48 -10.19
CA PRO A 109 -20.23 -11.22 -10.93
C PRO A 109 -18.99 -10.99 -11.78
N GLY A 110 -19.18 -10.58 -13.02
CA GLY A 110 -18.09 -10.34 -13.96
C GLY A 110 -18.44 -9.22 -14.94
N ILE A 111 -17.45 -8.78 -15.70
CA ILE A 111 -17.58 -7.75 -16.72
C ILE A 111 -17.70 -8.39 -18.10
N ASN A 112 -18.77 -8.03 -18.83
CA ASN A 112 -18.88 -8.31 -20.25
C ASN A 112 -18.29 -7.12 -21.03
N ARG A 113 -17.17 -7.34 -21.73
CA ARG A 113 -16.50 -6.31 -22.50
C ARG A 113 -17.41 -5.61 -23.51
N ASN A 114 -18.34 -6.34 -24.16
CA ASN A 114 -19.22 -5.77 -25.16
C ASN A 114 -20.17 -4.72 -24.54
N HIS A 115 -20.62 -4.94 -23.30
CA HIS A 115 -21.43 -3.95 -22.58
C HIS A 115 -20.58 -2.73 -22.17
N VAL A 116 -19.37 -2.96 -21.66
CA VAL A 116 -18.46 -1.86 -21.28
C VAL A 116 -18.05 -1.03 -22.51
N HIS A 117 -17.87 -1.65 -23.67
CA HIS A 117 -17.58 -0.91 -24.91
C HIS A 117 -18.68 0.09 -25.31
N LEU A 118 -19.93 -0.12 -24.83
CA LEU A 118 -21.04 0.82 -25.05
C LEU A 118 -21.07 1.98 -24.02
N CYS A 119 -20.20 1.95 -23.01
CA CYS A 119 -20.11 3.01 -22.01
C CYS A 119 -19.88 4.37 -22.70
N PRO A 120 -20.77 5.38 -22.50
CA PRO A 120 -20.54 6.71 -23.01
C PRO A 120 -19.36 7.35 -22.25
N VAL A 121 -18.43 7.92 -22.99
CA VAL A 121 -17.27 8.65 -22.47
C VAL A 121 -17.12 9.96 -23.21
N CYS A 122 -16.63 10.99 -22.54
CA CYS A 122 -16.28 12.25 -23.15
C CYS A 122 -14.76 12.39 -23.18
N VAL A 123 -14.17 12.63 -24.35
CA VAL A 123 -12.73 12.66 -24.52
C VAL A 123 -12.28 13.91 -25.26
N PRO A 124 -11.16 14.53 -24.89
CA PRO A 124 -10.60 15.67 -25.59
C PRO A 124 -9.76 15.23 -26.80
N ASP A 125 -9.22 16.21 -27.52
CA ASP A 125 -8.22 15.97 -28.55
C ASP A 125 -6.95 15.33 -27.97
N TYR A 126 -6.13 14.73 -28.84
CA TYR A 126 -4.92 13.97 -28.45
C TYR A 126 -3.90 14.81 -27.66
N GLU A 127 -3.71 16.07 -28.01
CA GLU A 127 -2.78 16.98 -27.31
C GLU A 127 -3.22 17.20 -25.87
N THR A 128 -4.51 17.45 -25.63
CA THR A 128 -5.09 17.55 -24.30
C THR A 128 -5.01 16.22 -23.52
N GLN A 129 -5.25 15.07 -24.19
CA GLN A 129 -5.06 13.74 -23.57
C GLN A 129 -3.64 13.57 -23.05
N THR A 130 -2.64 13.92 -23.87
CA THR A 130 -1.22 13.82 -23.50
C THR A 130 -0.87 14.76 -22.34
N ALA A 131 -1.43 15.97 -22.32
CA ALA A 131 -1.21 16.89 -21.21
C ALA A 131 -1.81 16.37 -19.90
N ILE A 132 -3.05 15.85 -19.91
CA ILE A 132 -3.71 15.24 -18.75
C ILE A 132 -2.89 14.05 -18.24
N SER A 133 -2.52 13.12 -19.12
CA SER A 133 -1.74 11.94 -18.76
C SER A 133 -0.34 12.32 -18.28
N GLY A 134 0.22 13.41 -18.78
CA GLY A 134 1.49 13.96 -18.32
C GLY A 134 1.41 14.42 -16.86
N VAL A 135 0.41 15.23 -16.48
CA VAL A 135 0.22 15.72 -15.10
C VAL A 135 0.03 14.56 -14.13
N LEU A 136 -0.94 13.68 -14.42
CA LEU A 136 -1.24 12.53 -13.54
C LEU A 136 -0.07 11.55 -13.50
N GLY A 137 0.60 11.33 -14.62
CA GLY A 137 1.76 10.45 -14.72
C GLY A 137 2.97 10.94 -13.93
N LEU A 138 3.18 12.25 -13.80
CA LEU A 138 4.24 12.80 -12.94
C LEU A 138 4.00 12.46 -11.47
N LEU A 139 2.74 12.51 -10.99
CA LEU A 139 2.38 12.13 -9.63
C LEU A 139 2.61 10.63 -9.40
N ASP A 140 2.12 9.77 -10.30
CA ASP A 140 2.32 8.33 -10.21
C ASP A 140 3.81 7.94 -10.28
N ASN A 141 4.60 8.57 -11.17
CA ASN A 141 6.04 8.33 -11.28
C ASN A 141 6.77 8.74 -9.99
N LYS A 142 6.39 9.88 -9.37
CA LYS A 142 7.00 10.31 -8.11
C LYS A 142 6.69 9.33 -6.97
N ILE A 143 5.45 8.85 -6.89
CA ILE A 143 5.04 7.81 -5.92
C ILE A 143 5.86 6.53 -6.14
N GLU A 144 6.04 6.11 -7.39
CA GLU A 144 6.83 4.92 -7.72
C GLU A 144 8.31 5.08 -7.33
N LEU A 145 8.92 6.24 -7.65
CA LEU A 145 10.31 6.54 -7.26
C LEU A 145 10.50 6.56 -5.76
N ASN A 146 9.59 7.20 -5.03
CA ASN A 146 9.61 7.22 -3.56
C ASN A 146 9.48 5.80 -2.98
N THR A 147 8.61 4.98 -3.55
CA THR A 147 8.42 3.58 -3.13
C THR A 147 9.68 2.75 -3.36
N LYS A 148 10.33 2.90 -4.52
CA LYS A 148 11.61 2.23 -4.81
C LYS A 148 12.72 2.68 -3.86
N LEU A 149 12.83 4.00 -3.63
CA LEU A 149 13.80 4.54 -2.69
C LEU A 149 13.55 4.00 -1.27
N ASN A 150 12.28 3.94 -0.85
CA ASN A 150 11.91 3.39 0.46
C ASN A 150 12.33 1.92 0.60
N GLY A 151 12.17 1.12 -0.47
CA GLY A 151 12.66 -0.26 -0.52
C GLY A 151 14.18 -0.37 -0.37
N TYR A 152 14.97 0.46 -1.08
CA TYR A 152 16.43 0.47 -0.94
C TYR A 152 16.89 0.92 0.46
N LEU A 153 16.19 1.88 1.06
CA LEU A 153 16.47 2.30 2.44
C LEU A 153 16.18 1.18 3.44
N GLU A 154 15.13 0.38 3.20
CA GLU A 154 14.82 -0.81 4.02
C GLU A 154 15.92 -1.87 3.91
N GLU A 155 16.33 -2.21 2.69
CA GLU A 155 17.42 -3.17 2.47
C GLU A 155 18.72 -2.71 3.14
N LEU A 156 19.05 -1.43 3.03
CA LEU A 156 20.23 -0.84 3.65
C LEU A 156 20.16 -0.91 5.18
N LEU A 157 18.99 -0.59 5.77
CA LEU A 157 18.75 -0.67 7.20
C LEU A 157 18.94 -2.09 7.72
N LEU A 158 18.32 -3.07 7.05
CA LEU A 158 18.40 -4.48 7.42
C LEU A 158 19.80 -5.06 7.23
N ALA A 159 20.52 -4.68 6.17
CA ALA A 159 21.89 -5.12 5.95
C ALA A 159 22.85 -4.60 7.05
N LYS A 160 22.69 -3.34 7.49
CA LYS A 160 23.47 -2.79 8.61
C LYS A 160 23.12 -3.49 9.93
N TYR A 161 21.82 -3.78 10.14
CA TYR A 161 21.36 -4.56 11.30
C TYR A 161 22.03 -5.95 11.34
N ASP A 162 21.95 -6.71 10.26
CA ASP A 162 22.51 -8.07 10.17
C ASP A 162 24.04 -8.08 10.39
N LYS A 163 24.75 -7.01 9.97
CA LYS A 163 26.17 -6.86 10.20
C LYS A 163 26.52 -6.61 11.67
N LEU A 164 25.71 -5.84 12.39
CA LEU A 164 25.96 -5.48 13.79
C LEU A 164 25.42 -6.52 14.77
N PHE A 165 24.34 -7.22 14.41
CA PHE A 165 23.61 -8.15 15.26
C PHE A 165 23.45 -9.50 14.54
N PRO A 166 24.49 -10.34 14.50
CA PRO A 166 24.47 -11.59 13.76
C PRO A 166 23.38 -12.54 14.26
N VAL A 167 22.70 -13.22 13.33
CA VAL A 167 21.61 -14.17 13.63
C VAL A 167 22.07 -15.35 14.50
N ASN A 168 23.34 -15.71 14.42
CA ASN A 168 23.93 -16.86 15.15
C ASN A 168 24.52 -16.46 16.51
N ALA A 169 24.26 -15.27 17.03
CA ALA A 169 24.70 -14.87 18.36
C ALA A 169 23.94 -15.68 19.42
N ASP A 170 24.65 -16.07 20.48
CA ASP A 170 24.07 -16.80 21.61
C ASP A 170 22.97 -15.97 22.28
N PHE A 171 21.85 -16.61 22.61
CA PHE A 171 20.77 -15.96 23.33
C PHE A 171 21.20 -15.66 24.76
N THR A 172 21.15 -14.39 25.14
CA THR A 172 21.56 -13.90 26.45
C THR A 172 20.42 -13.32 27.28
N GLY A 173 19.23 -13.22 26.70
CA GLY A 173 18.03 -12.71 27.35
C GLY A 173 16.76 -12.91 26.51
N ILE A 174 15.71 -12.20 26.88
CA ILE A 174 14.37 -12.31 26.28
C ILE A 174 13.84 -10.95 25.83
N LEU A 175 12.84 -10.94 24.96
CA LEU A 175 12.29 -9.72 24.33
C LEU A 175 11.80 -8.69 25.36
N SER A 176 11.34 -9.12 26.55
CA SER A 176 10.99 -8.19 27.63
C SER A 176 12.20 -7.48 28.26
N ASP A 177 13.41 -7.92 27.98
CA ASP A 177 14.63 -7.24 28.45
C ASP A 177 15.01 -6.04 27.56
N VAL A 178 14.50 -5.99 26.32
CA VAL A 178 14.77 -4.91 25.35
C VAL A 178 13.60 -3.95 25.18
N GLY A 179 12.40 -4.27 25.68
CA GLY A 179 11.23 -3.41 25.59
C GLY A 179 10.05 -3.89 26.43
N THR A 180 9.05 -3.03 26.59
CA THR A 180 7.80 -3.39 27.28
C THR A 180 6.78 -3.89 26.27
N ILE A 181 6.29 -5.13 26.47
CA ILE A 181 5.26 -5.74 25.60
C ILE A 181 3.88 -5.32 26.10
N ILE A 182 3.10 -4.68 25.23
CA ILE A 182 1.78 -4.15 25.52
C ILE A 182 0.76 -4.76 24.57
N GLY A 183 -0.33 -5.31 25.11
CA GLY A 183 -1.50 -5.74 24.34
C GLY A 183 -2.48 -4.60 24.16
N GLY A 184 -3.28 -4.69 23.08
CA GLY A 184 -4.35 -3.73 22.85
C GLY A 184 -5.71 -4.20 23.35
N ALA A 185 -6.73 -3.34 23.19
CA ALA A 185 -8.11 -3.61 23.52
C ALA A 185 -9.08 -2.96 22.51
N THR A 186 -10.32 -3.39 22.51
CA THR A 186 -11.38 -2.91 21.63
C THR A 186 -12.49 -2.30 22.46
N PRO A 187 -12.82 -1.01 22.29
CA PRO A 187 -14.04 -0.41 22.83
C PRO A 187 -15.29 -1.15 22.33
N SER A 188 -16.39 -1.07 23.05
CA SER A 188 -17.63 -1.75 22.64
C SER A 188 -18.11 -1.27 21.27
N LYS A 189 -18.12 -2.15 20.26
CA LYS A 189 -18.64 -1.84 18.92
C LYS A 189 -20.13 -1.55 18.85
N LYS A 190 -20.87 -1.82 19.96
CA LYS A 190 -22.31 -1.45 20.08
C LYS A 190 -22.50 0.04 20.31
N ARG A 191 -21.44 0.77 20.62
CA ARG A 191 -21.45 2.20 20.89
C ARG A 191 -20.68 2.93 19.81
N SER A 192 -21.38 3.45 18.81
CA SER A 192 -20.77 4.18 17.69
C SER A 192 -20.06 5.45 18.12
N GLU A 193 -20.50 6.07 19.24
CA GLU A 193 -19.91 7.26 19.86
C GLU A 193 -18.48 7.04 20.39
N TYR A 194 -18.03 5.80 20.51
CA TYR A 194 -16.65 5.48 20.88
C TYR A 194 -15.67 5.55 19.70
N TYR A 195 -16.18 5.72 18.47
CA TYR A 195 -15.40 5.71 17.25
C TYR A 195 -15.57 7.03 16.49
N CYS A 196 -14.51 7.49 15.85
CA CYS A 196 -14.47 8.69 15.03
C CYS A 196 -13.44 8.56 13.90
N SER A 197 -13.44 9.51 12.98
CA SER A 197 -12.48 9.53 11.85
C SER A 197 -11.17 10.29 12.15
N ASN A 198 -11.11 11.04 13.25
CA ASN A 198 -9.93 11.81 13.62
C ASN A 198 -9.89 11.99 15.15
N GLY A 199 -9.35 11.00 15.84
CA GLY A 199 -9.25 10.94 17.29
C GLY A 199 -7.93 10.32 17.73
N ILE A 200 -7.97 9.52 18.80
CA ILE A 200 -6.83 8.71 19.22
C ILE A 200 -6.68 7.56 18.23
N GLY A 201 -5.54 7.48 17.54
CA GLY A 201 -5.25 6.42 16.58
C GLY A 201 -5.50 5.03 17.19
N TRP A 202 -6.39 4.23 16.56
CA TRP A 202 -6.71 2.88 16.98
C TRP A 202 -6.48 1.89 15.85
N ILE A 203 -5.37 1.17 15.95
CA ILE A 203 -4.85 0.35 14.86
C ILE A 203 -5.32 -1.09 15.01
N THR A 204 -5.76 -1.69 13.89
CA THR A 204 -6.14 -3.09 13.79
C THR A 204 -5.24 -3.84 12.79
N PRO A 205 -5.14 -5.19 12.83
CA PRO A 205 -4.40 -5.93 11.82
C PRO A 205 -4.93 -5.71 10.39
N ARG A 206 -6.22 -5.36 10.25
CA ARG A 206 -6.82 -5.02 8.96
C ARG A 206 -6.22 -3.73 8.39
N ASP A 207 -5.94 -2.74 9.22
CA ASP A 207 -5.33 -1.49 8.76
C ASP A 207 -3.94 -1.76 8.20
N LEU A 208 -3.13 -2.60 8.88
CA LEU A 208 -1.82 -3.01 8.38
C LEU A 208 -1.90 -3.92 7.14
N SER A 209 -3.01 -4.64 6.93
CA SER A 209 -3.19 -5.42 5.70
C SER A 209 -3.55 -4.57 4.48
N ASN A 210 -4.04 -3.37 4.70
CA ASN A 210 -4.50 -2.47 3.64
C ASN A 210 -3.42 -1.46 3.21
N THR A 211 -2.28 -1.44 3.88
CA THR A 211 -1.15 -0.55 3.55
C THR A 211 0.16 -1.32 3.49
N SER A 212 1.09 -0.83 2.69
CA SER A 212 2.49 -1.25 2.70
C SER A 212 3.38 -0.31 3.53
N ASP A 213 2.80 0.74 4.10
CA ASP A 213 3.53 1.73 4.88
C ASP A 213 4.07 1.10 6.18
N LYS A 214 5.30 1.47 6.52
CA LYS A 214 5.95 1.11 7.76
C LYS A 214 5.45 1.95 8.93
N PHE A 215 5.11 3.22 8.68
CA PHE A 215 4.71 4.18 9.70
C PHE A 215 3.20 4.41 9.68
N ILE A 216 2.56 4.24 10.86
CA ILE A 216 1.12 4.39 11.00
C ILE A 216 0.77 5.26 12.23
N ALA A 217 -0.16 6.20 12.04
CA ALA A 217 -0.69 7.07 13.09
C ALA A 217 -2.19 6.88 13.33
N HIS A 218 -2.94 6.46 12.31
CA HIS A 218 -4.39 6.31 12.34
C HIS A 218 -4.81 5.00 11.72
N GLY A 219 -5.91 4.41 12.21
CA GLY A 219 -6.58 3.28 11.58
C GLY A 219 -7.67 3.73 10.60
N THR A 220 -8.48 2.80 10.14
CA THR A 220 -9.72 3.09 9.40
C THR A 220 -10.72 3.82 10.30
N ASP A 221 -10.79 3.41 11.56
CA ASP A 221 -11.54 4.06 12.62
C ASP A 221 -10.55 4.44 13.72
N ASP A 222 -10.62 5.66 14.21
CA ASP A 222 -9.98 6.08 15.45
C ASP A 222 -10.96 5.97 16.61
N ILE A 223 -10.51 6.15 17.85
CA ILE A 223 -11.37 6.15 19.03
C ILE A 223 -11.41 7.52 19.71
N THR A 224 -12.57 7.83 20.25
CA THR A 224 -12.77 9.04 21.08
C THR A 224 -12.13 8.88 22.46
N ASP A 225 -11.97 9.97 23.21
CA ASP A 225 -11.52 9.91 24.61
C ASP A 225 -12.43 9.01 25.46
N GLU A 226 -13.75 9.04 25.23
CA GLU A 226 -14.70 8.15 25.89
C GLU A 226 -14.47 6.69 25.51
N GLY A 227 -14.24 6.44 24.21
CA GLY A 227 -13.88 5.10 23.71
C GLY A 227 -12.61 4.57 24.36
N TYR A 228 -11.58 5.42 24.48
CA TYR A 228 -10.34 5.08 25.16
C TYR A 228 -10.56 4.78 26.64
N ALA A 229 -11.29 5.62 27.35
CA ALA A 229 -11.58 5.46 28.77
C ALA A 229 -12.47 4.23 29.06
N SER A 230 -13.26 3.76 28.08
CA SER A 230 -14.20 2.64 28.22
C SER A 230 -13.53 1.25 28.18
N CYS A 231 -12.26 1.17 27.83
CA CYS A 231 -11.57 -0.12 27.66
C CYS A 231 -10.15 -0.11 28.25
N SER A 232 -9.48 -1.27 28.22
CA SER A 232 -8.12 -1.45 28.74
C SER A 232 -7.02 -1.15 27.72
N ALA A 233 -7.34 -0.47 26.62
CA ALA A 233 -6.33 -0.05 25.65
C ALA A 233 -5.28 0.84 26.31
N LYS A 234 -4.04 0.71 25.86
CA LYS A 234 -2.93 1.53 26.35
C LYS A 234 -2.44 2.40 25.20
N LEU A 235 -2.18 3.66 25.53
CA LEU A 235 -1.54 4.58 24.59
C LEU A 235 -0.07 4.19 24.46
N LEU A 236 0.34 3.86 23.24
CA LEU A 236 1.70 3.52 22.86
C LEU A 236 2.37 4.80 22.35
N PRO A 237 3.53 5.20 22.85
CA PRO A 237 4.22 6.38 22.38
C PRO A 237 4.72 6.24 20.93
N LYS A 238 4.96 7.36 20.24
CA LYS A 238 5.67 7.40 18.97
C LYS A 238 6.96 6.56 19.04
N GLY A 239 7.25 5.80 17.97
CA GLY A 239 8.38 4.90 17.89
C GLY A 239 8.14 3.52 18.49
N SER A 240 6.96 3.25 19.08
CA SER A 240 6.59 1.88 19.46
C SER A 240 6.48 0.99 18.23
N VAL A 241 6.93 -0.26 18.34
CA VAL A 241 6.84 -1.22 17.24
C VAL A 241 5.59 -2.08 17.44
N LEU A 242 4.66 -1.94 16.50
CA LEU A 242 3.40 -2.67 16.48
C LEU A 242 3.64 -4.05 15.87
N PHE A 243 3.14 -5.12 16.52
CA PHE A 243 3.25 -6.48 16.02
C PHE A 243 1.89 -7.18 16.11
N SER A 244 1.33 -7.59 14.97
CA SER A 244 0.08 -8.36 14.96
C SER A 244 0.34 -9.77 15.47
N SER A 245 -0.35 -10.15 16.55
CA SER A 245 -0.19 -11.45 17.21
C SER A 245 -1.19 -12.50 16.71
N ARG A 246 -2.15 -12.12 15.84
CA ARG A 246 -3.16 -13.01 15.23
C ARG A 246 -3.79 -12.38 13.98
N ALA A 247 -4.37 -13.20 13.13
CA ALA A 247 -5.29 -12.92 12.03
C ALA A 247 -4.82 -11.87 10.98
N PRO A 248 -3.66 -12.01 10.35
CA PRO A 248 -2.58 -12.97 10.53
C PRO A 248 -1.51 -12.50 11.53
N ILE A 249 -0.65 -13.40 11.97
CA ILE A 249 0.53 -13.08 12.77
C ILE A 249 1.60 -12.46 11.86
N GLY A 250 2.30 -11.40 12.36
CA GLY A 250 3.52 -10.91 11.75
C GLY A 250 3.39 -9.69 10.86
N TYR A 251 2.27 -8.94 10.91
CA TYR A 251 2.28 -7.55 10.44
C TYR A 251 3.07 -6.69 11.42
N ILE A 252 3.97 -5.86 10.90
CA ILE A 252 4.87 -5.02 11.69
C ILE A 252 4.77 -3.59 11.17
N ALA A 253 4.60 -2.64 12.09
CA ALA A 253 4.63 -1.22 11.79
C ALA A 253 5.29 -0.44 12.93
N ILE A 254 5.67 0.80 12.68
CA ILE A 254 6.17 1.75 13.68
C ILE A 254 5.09 2.81 13.92
N ALA A 255 4.78 3.08 15.16
CA ALA A 255 3.87 4.15 15.53
C ALA A 255 4.47 5.51 15.15
N ALA A 256 3.86 6.20 14.19
CA ALA A 256 4.28 7.53 13.72
C ALA A 256 3.87 8.63 14.68
N ASP A 257 2.87 8.38 15.52
CA ASP A 257 2.41 9.21 16.63
C ASP A 257 2.00 8.31 17.80
N ALA A 258 1.46 8.88 18.87
CA ALA A 258 0.88 8.12 19.96
C ALA A 258 -0.39 7.41 19.48
N VAL A 259 -0.43 6.07 19.58
CA VAL A 259 -1.52 5.24 19.07
C VAL A 259 -1.99 4.20 20.09
N THR A 260 -3.18 3.68 19.90
CA THR A 260 -3.68 2.49 20.58
C THR A 260 -3.86 1.35 19.56
N THR A 261 -4.04 0.13 20.05
CA THR A 261 -4.27 -1.03 19.19
C THR A 261 -5.43 -1.87 19.69
N ASN A 262 -6.01 -2.70 18.81
CA ASN A 262 -6.95 -3.71 19.25
C ASN A 262 -6.23 -4.90 19.92
N GLN A 263 -6.99 -5.87 20.45
CA GLN A 263 -6.44 -7.06 21.13
C GLN A 263 -5.63 -7.99 20.19
N GLY A 264 -5.64 -7.75 18.88
CA GLY A 264 -4.85 -8.52 17.90
C GLY A 264 -3.36 -8.17 17.90
N PHE A 265 -2.92 -7.25 18.75
CA PHE A 265 -1.52 -6.83 18.83
C PHE A 265 -0.85 -7.22 20.14
N LYS A 266 0.46 -7.43 20.05
CA LYS A 266 1.43 -7.47 21.15
C LYS A 266 2.58 -6.56 20.76
N SER A 267 2.36 -5.26 20.95
CA SER A 267 3.29 -4.20 20.55
C SER A 267 4.43 -4.04 21.56
N ILE A 268 5.56 -3.56 21.11
CA ILE A 268 6.75 -3.35 21.93
C ILE A 268 7.02 -1.85 22.02
N VAL A 269 7.11 -1.34 23.25
CA VAL A 269 7.69 -0.03 23.55
C VAL A 269 9.17 -0.25 23.84
N PRO A 270 10.09 0.10 22.91
CA PRO A 270 11.51 -0.16 23.09
C PRO A 270 12.07 0.59 24.31
N LYS A 271 13.03 0.00 25.03
CA LYS A 271 13.84 0.74 25.99
C LYS A 271 14.66 1.80 25.26
N LYS A 272 14.86 2.95 25.88
CA LYS A 272 15.58 4.07 25.28
C LYS A 272 16.99 3.71 24.82
N GLU A 273 17.68 2.91 25.60
CA GLU A 273 19.04 2.41 25.33
C GLU A 273 19.12 1.37 24.20
N ILE A 274 17.99 0.81 23.80
CA ILE A 274 17.89 -0.20 22.71
C ILE A 274 17.46 0.44 21.39
N GLY A 275 16.50 1.37 21.45
CA GLY A 275 15.98 2.10 20.28
C GLY A 275 14.94 1.34 19.45
N THR A 276 14.16 2.13 18.69
CA THR A 276 13.09 1.62 17.80
C THR A 276 13.66 0.78 16.65
N ALA A 277 14.78 1.22 16.08
CA ALA A 277 15.38 0.58 14.92
C ALA A 277 15.77 -0.87 15.19
N PHE A 278 16.42 -1.14 16.34
CA PHE A 278 16.80 -2.49 16.73
C PHE A 278 15.56 -3.40 16.85
N VAL A 279 14.57 -2.98 17.63
CA VAL A 279 13.35 -3.79 17.86
C VAL A 279 12.59 -4.05 16.57
N TYR A 280 12.48 -3.04 15.70
CA TYR A 280 11.85 -3.19 14.39
C TYR A 280 12.57 -4.25 13.54
N CYS A 281 13.87 -4.10 13.33
CA CYS A 281 14.67 -5.03 12.52
C CYS A 281 14.67 -6.44 13.12
N PHE A 282 14.76 -6.56 14.45
CA PHE A 282 14.65 -7.85 15.14
C PHE A 282 13.33 -8.55 14.79
N LEU A 283 12.21 -7.85 14.90
CA LEU A 283 10.90 -8.44 14.60
C LEU A 283 10.76 -8.80 13.11
N VAL A 284 11.26 -7.97 12.20
CA VAL A 284 11.25 -8.25 10.76
C VAL A 284 12.03 -9.53 10.44
N ARG A 285 13.24 -9.70 11.02
CA ARG A 285 14.10 -10.87 10.79
C ARG A 285 13.55 -12.14 11.43
N ASN A 286 12.82 -12.01 12.54
CA ASN A 286 12.32 -13.15 13.30
C ASN A 286 10.82 -13.42 13.10
N LYS A 287 10.14 -12.72 12.20
CA LYS A 287 8.67 -12.78 12.09
C LYS A 287 8.16 -14.20 11.80
N HIS A 288 8.87 -14.99 10.99
CA HIS A 288 8.50 -16.38 10.70
C HIS A 288 8.67 -17.27 11.93
N ARG A 289 9.83 -17.18 12.60
CA ARG A 289 10.06 -17.89 13.88
C ARG A 289 9.00 -17.56 14.91
N ILE A 290 8.60 -16.28 15.00
CA ILE A 290 7.56 -15.85 15.94
C ILE A 290 6.19 -16.38 15.52
N ALA A 291 5.87 -16.36 14.24
CA ALA A 291 4.62 -16.89 13.72
C ALA A 291 4.46 -18.40 13.98
N ASP A 292 5.55 -19.16 13.83
CA ASP A 292 5.59 -20.61 14.09
C ASP A 292 5.39 -20.96 15.58
N MET A 293 5.64 -20.00 16.49
CA MET A 293 5.32 -20.17 17.92
C MET A 293 3.82 -20.06 18.21
N GLY A 294 3.01 -19.54 17.25
CA GLY A 294 1.58 -19.34 17.45
C GLY A 294 0.84 -20.63 17.80
N ALA A 295 0.13 -20.62 18.94
CA ALA A 295 -0.66 -21.74 19.41
C ALA A 295 -2.13 -21.62 18.93
N GLY A 296 -2.73 -22.78 18.64
CA GLY A 296 -4.14 -22.87 18.18
C GLY A 296 -4.24 -23.45 16.78
N THR A 297 -5.11 -24.43 16.58
CA THR A 297 -5.29 -25.14 15.30
C THR A 297 -6.12 -24.34 14.29
N THR A 298 -7.12 -23.59 14.77
CA THR A 298 -8.06 -22.85 13.91
C THR A 298 -7.70 -21.37 13.81
N PHE A 299 -7.21 -20.78 14.90
CA PHE A 299 -6.82 -19.37 14.97
C PHE A 299 -5.51 -19.25 15.78
N PRO A 300 -4.34 -19.41 15.12
CA PRO A 300 -3.07 -19.29 15.82
C PRO A 300 -2.89 -17.87 16.38
N GLU A 301 -2.46 -17.79 17.63
CA GLU A 301 -2.14 -16.54 18.31
C GLU A 301 -0.82 -16.67 19.09
N VAL A 302 0.03 -15.66 18.99
CA VAL A 302 1.19 -15.48 19.88
C VAL A 302 0.73 -14.73 21.12
N SER A 303 0.65 -15.44 22.25
CA SER A 303 0.22 -14.82 23.51
C SER A 303 1.24 -13.80 24.05
N GLY A 304 0.78 -12.90 24.93
CA GLY A 304 1.68 -11.93 25.57
C GLY A 304 2.80 -12.59 26.38
N LYS A 305 2.56 -13.78 26.95
CA LYS A 305 3.59 -14.55 27.67
C LYS A 305 4.64 -15.08 26.67
N MET A 306 4.22 -15.65 25.57
CA MET A 306 5.13 -16.13 24.51
C MET A 306 5.95 -14.98 23.95
N MET A 307 5.30 -13.85 23.63
CA MET A 307 6.01 -12.68 23.10
C MET A 307 7.10 -12.17 24.06
N LYS A 308 6.82 -12.11 25.36
CA LYS A 308 7.79 -11.71 26.39
C LYS A 308 8.99 -12.63 26.47
N SER A 309 8.78 -13.95 26.28
CA SER A 309 9.80 -14.98 26.43
C SER A 309 10.56 -15.32 25.14
N ILE A 310 10.39 -14.54 24.07
CA ILE A 310 11.18 -14.73 22.86
C ILE A 310 12.65 -14.46 23.18
N GLU A 311 13.46 -15.49 22.98
CA GLU A 311 14.90 -15.41 23.22
C GLU A 311 15.63 -14.62 22.15
N LEU A 312 16.60 -13.81 22.56
CA LEU A 312 17.48 -13.03 21.68
C LEU A 312 18.85 -12.80 22.36
N ALA A 313 19.83 -12.47 21.53
CA ALA A 313 21.08 -11.89 22.04
C ALA A 313 20.80 -10.44 22.45
N ILE A 314 20.95 -10.11 23.72
CA ILE A 314 20.82 -8.72 24.19
C ILE A 314 21.97 -7.91 23.61
N PRO A 315 21.67 -6.85 22.83
CA PRO A 315 22.71 -6.06 22.20
C PRO A 315 23.46 -5.19 23.23
N GLU A 316 24.73 -4.99 23.01
CA GLU A 316 25.50 -4.00 23.76
C GLU A 316 24.96 -2.58 23.46
N GLN A 317 24.89 -1.75 24.51
CA GLN A 317 24.36 -0.38 24.37
C GLN A 317 25.17 0.45 23.37
N ALA A 318 26.48 0.25 23.28
CA ALA A 318 27.33 0.95 22.32
C ALA A 318 26.94 0.62 20.87
N LEU A 319 26.64 -0.65 20.56
CA LEU A 319 26.18 -1.09 19.25
C LEU A 319 24.78 -0.57 18.93
N CYS A 320 23.89 -0.53 19.92
CA CYS A 320 22.57 0.09 19.76
C CYS A 320 22.69 1.58 19.41
N SER A 321 23.56 2.31 20.10
CA SER A 321 23.81 3.73 19.85
C SER A 321 24.41 3.97 18.45
N GLU A 322 25.37 3.12 18.02
CA GLU A 322 25.91 3.16 16.66
C GLU A 322 24.79 2.91 15.62
N PHE A 323 23.96 1.91 15.87
CA PHE A 323 22.89 1.56 14.97
C PHE A 323 21.81 2.65 14.90
N ASP A 324 21.39 3.23 16.03
CA ASP A 324 20.41 4.32 16.07
C ASP A 324 20.93 5.58 15.37
N PHE A 325 22.21 5.91 15.50
CA PHE A 325 22.83 7.00 14.78
C PHE A 325 22.75 6.80 13.25
N PHE A 326 22.96 5.59 12.78
CA PHE A 326 22.84 5.22 11.37
C PHE A 326 21.37 5.13 10.91
N ALA A 327 20.51 4.46 11.68
CA ALA A 327 19.15 4.13 11.34
C ALA A 327 18.19 5.33 11.45
N GLY A 328 18.43 6.24 12.39
CA GLY A 328 17.55 7.37 12.66
C GLY A 328 17.27 8.25 11.43
N PRO A 329 18.27 8.71 10.67
CA PRO A 329 18.05 9.44 9.42
C PRO A 329 17.29 8.63 8.36
N ILE A 330 17.56 7.31 8.26
CA ILE A 330 16.88 6.39 7.32
C ILE A 330 15.40 6.29 7.66
N LEU A 331 15.06 6.00 8.91
CA LEU A 331 13.67 5.90 9.37
C LEU A 331 12.90 7.21 9.17
N LYS A 332 13.52 8.36 9.45
CA LYS A 332 12.92 9.68 9.18
C LYS A 332 12.66 9.90 7.69
N GLN A 333 13.62 9.50 6.83
CA GLN A 333 13.45 9.62 5.39
C GLN A 333 12.32 8.71 4.90
N GLN A 334 12.24 7.48 5.39
CA GLN A 334 11.17 6.54 5.06
C GLN A 334 9.79 7.07 5.48
N GLU A 335 9.66 7.59 6.72
CA GLU A 335 8.42 8.23 7.21
C GLU A 335 8.01 9.41 6.32
N ALA A 336 8.96 10.23 5.88
CA ALA A 336 8.72 11.38 4.99
C ALA A 336 8.27 10.93 3.59
N LEU A 337 8.91 9.91 3.00
CA LEU A 337 8.54 9.37 1.70
C LEU A 337 7.14 8.75 1.70
N GLU A 338 6.77 8.02 2.74
CA GLU A 338 5.42 7.45 2.88
C GLU A 338 4.36 8.55 3.04
N ARG A 339 4.65 9.59 3.81
CA ARG A 339 3.75 10.75 3.93
C ARG A 339 3.59 11.46 2.58
N GLU A 340 4.69 11.74 1.89
CA GLU A 340 4.66 12.36 0.55
C GLU A 340 3.85 11.51 -0.43
N ASN A 341 4.00 10.19 -0.41
CA ASN A 341 3.22 9.30 -1.26
C ASN A 341 1.72 9.36 -0.98
N ARG A 342 1.30 9.45 0.29
CA ARG A 342 -0.12 9.62 0.64
C ARG A 342 -0.67 10.95 0.14
N GLU A 343 0.10 12.03 0.30
CA GLU A 343 -0.27 13.37 -0.18
C GLU A 343 -0.38 13.41 -1.72
N LEU A 344 0.59 12.81 -2.42
CA LEU A 344 0.58 12.71 -3.89
C LEU A 344 -0.58 11.86 -4.41
N ALA A 345 -0.88 10.74 -3.75
CA ALA A 345 -2.02 9.90 -4.11
C ALA A 345 -3.36 10.62 -3.89
N ALA A 346 -3.54 11.30 -2.76
CA ALA A 346 -4.73 12.09 -2.48
C ALA A 346 -4.91 13.22 -3.50
N LEU A 347 -3.83 13.91 -3.86
CA LEU A 347 -3.85 14.95 -4.88
C LEU A 347 -4.22 14.39 -6.26
N ARG A 348 -3.58 13.30 -6.70
CA ARG A 348 -3.92 12.62 -7.97
C ARG A 348 -5.39 12.24 -8.00
N ASP A 349 -5.91 11.65 -6.93
CA ASP A 349 -7.29 11.18 -6.86
C ASP A 349 -8.30 12.33 -6.85
N ALA A 350 -7.94 13.49 -6.29
CA ALA A 350 -8.73 14.72 -6.35
C ALA A 350 -8.69 15.39 -7.73
N LEU A 351 -7.53 15.37 -8.40
CA LEU A 351 -7.36 15.96 -9.73
C LEU A 351 -7.99 15.10 -10.83
N LEU A 352 -7.95 13.79 -10.70
CA LEU A 352 -8.38 12.85 -11.73
C LEU A 352 -9.80 13.15 -12.28
N PRO A 353 -10.87 13.24 -11.46
CA PRO A 353 -12.20 13.53 -11.99
C PRO A 353 -12.30 14.92 -12.64
N LYS A 354 -11.63 15.93 -12.10
CA LYS A 354 -11.65 17.30 -12.60
C LYS A 354 -10.93 17.45 -13.95
N LEU A 355 -9.81 16.76 -14.11
CA LEU A 355 -9.08 16.71 -15.38
C LEU A 355 -9.84 15.92 -16.44
N MET A 356 -10.46 14.81 -16.05
CA MET A 356 -11.22 13.94 -16.97
C MET A 356 -12.58 14.52 -17.36
N SER A 357 -13.11 15.49 -16.62
CA SER A 357 -14.33 16.23 -16.98
C SER A 357 -14.04 17.53 -17.75
N GLY A 358 -12.78 17.97 -17.80
CA GLY A 358 -12.40 19.27 -18.37
C GLY A 358 -12.69 20.48 -17.46
N GLU A 359 -13.03 20.24 -16.16
CA GLU A 359 -13.18 21.30 -15.15
C GLU A 359 -11.86 22.06 -14.95
N ILE A 360 -10.72 21.36 -15.03
CA ILE A 360 -9.39 21.96 -15.01
C ILE A 360 -8.81 21.97 -16.42
N ASP A 361 -8.42 23.15 -16.87
CA ASP A 361 -7.73 23.36 -18.14
C ASP A 361 -6.23 23.09 -18.01
N VAL A 362 -5.77 21.99 -18.61
CA VAL A 362 -4.33 21.60 -18.59
C VAL A 362 -3.47 22.33 -19.61
N SER A 363 -4.06 23.10 -20.56
CA SER A 363 -3.29 23.79 -21.61
C SER A 363 -2.35 24.87 -21.05
N GLN A 364 -2.61 25.32 -19.83
CA GLN A 364 -1.82 26.35 -19.13
C GLN A 364 -0.78 25.75 -18.16
N VAL A 365 -0.69 24.42 -18.06
CA VAL A 365 0.22 23.75 -17.12
C VAL A 365 1.56 23.52 -17.78
N ASP A 366 2.57 24.25 -17.33
CA ASP A 366 3.98 23.99 -17.72
C ASP A 366 4.51 22.80 -16.94
N LEU A 367 4.54 21.63 -17.58
CA LEU A 367 5.00 20.39 -16.98
C LEU A 367 6.52 20.44 -16.58
N THR A 368 7.29 21.38 -17.10
CA THR A 368 8.72 21.52 -16.77
C THR A 368 8.95 22.18 -15.41
N GLN A 369 7.92 22.88 -14.89
CA GLN A 369 7.97 23.61 -13.62
C GLN A 369 7.28 22.87 -12.47
N ILE A 370 6.76 21.66 -12.69
CA ILE A 370 6.12 20.87 -11.64
C ILE A 370 7.18 20.30 -10.69
N ASN A 371 7.67 21.15 -9.81
CA ASN A 371 8.36 20.74 -8.58
C ASN A 371 7.32 20.52 -7.47
N SER A 372 7.66 19.75 -6.45
CA SER A 372 6.80 19.40 -5.31
C SER A 372 6.09 20.60 -4.64
N HIS A 373 6.63 21.83 -4.76
CA HIS A 373 6.00 23.07 -4.30
C HIS A 373 4.86 23.57 -5.20
N PHE A 374 4.88 23.26 -6.49
CA PHE A 374 3.88 23.75 -7.44
C PHE A 374 2.58 22.96 -7.36
N VAL A 375 2.68 21.67 -7.05
CA VAL A 375 1.53 20.77 -6.84
C VAL A 375 0.66 21.27 -5.69
N ALA A 376 1.26 21.76 -4.61
CA ALA A 376 0.54 22.38 -3.50
C ALA A 376 -0.21 23.67 -3.89
N GLN A 377 0.29 24.46 -4.84
CA GLN A 377 -0.36 25.69 -5.30
C GLN A 377 -1.57 25.45 -6.23
N LEU A 378 -1.62 24.33 -6.97
CA LEU A 378 -2.78 23.96 -7.78
C LEU A 378 -4.00 23.61 -6.94
N VAL A 379 -3.81 23.03 -5.76
CA VAL A 379 -4.90 22.67 -4.81
C VAL A 379 -5.53 23.90 -4.16
N PHE A 380 -4.76 24.97 -3.93
CA PHE A 380 -5.27 26.20 -3.29
C PHE A 380 -5.96 27.18 -4.26
N ARG A 381 -5.96 26.92 -5.58
CA ARG A 381 -6.62 27.74 -6.59
C ARG A 381 -7.83 27.07 -7.24
N ALA A 382 -8.13 25.82 -6.95
CA ALA A 382 -9.31 25.05 -7.36
C ALA A 382 -10.30 24.90 -6.19
#